data_026a1afd580ca50ea6a01b9d21f4257b
#
_entry.id   026a1afd580ca50ea6a01b9d21f4257b
#
_cell.length_a   1.000
_cell.length_b   1.000
_cell.length_c   1.000
_cell.angle_alpha   90.00
_cell.angle_beta   90.00
_cell.angle_gamma   90.00
#
_symmetry.space_group_name_H-M   'P 1'
#
loop_
_entity.id
_entity.type
_entity.pdbx_description
1 polymer ?
#
loop_
_entity_poly.entity_id
_entity_poly.type
_entity_poly.pdbx_seq_one_letter_code
_entity_poly.pdbx_strand_id
1 'polypeptide(L)'
;MAHTFDEKTTAQLNRAKEHFEQMFGKADRYLAVHAPGRSEIAGNHTDHEGGHVIAGALDVAIDAICAPNNLGVIRVASVGYDPFEVDYTNLEPTEAEYLSTKAIVRGMAANLVKLGFEPSGFDMAVVSNVPGGGGLSSSAAFEAAAGRAMEALWEGGSEISAVKLAQMSQNTENVYFGKPCGLMDQLAVCLGGLAFMNFEDPAEPQAEKLDLNFEDYGYALCLVDVGCDHVAFTDEYAAVPVEMQKVAAAFGKTRLSEVPVEDFQARVNELREDLGDRALLRAIHYWYENDLVDKRWADLQNSDIESFITLTNASGASSGMYLQNVSTSGSYQPAMLALGLAESILKGSGAVRIHGGGFGGSIQCFVPLALVETFIAQMNQWFGEGACRHYAISDQGACAQWL
;
A
#
# COMPACT_ATOMS: atom_id res chain seq x y z
N MET A 1 0.46 -0.86 -25.66
CA MET A 1 0.79 -2.26 -26.01
C MET A 1 -0.23 -3.14 -25.32
N ALA A 2 -0.64 -4.28 -25.90
CA ALA A 2 -1.52 -5.21 -25.20
C ALA A 2 -0.78 -5.81 -24.00
N HIS A 3 -1.38 -5.80 -22.83
CA HIS A 3 -0.82 -6.41 -21.63
C HIS A 3 -0.94 -7.94 -21.76
N THR A 4 0.10 -8.67 -21.41
CA THR A 4 0.03 -10.13 -21.32
C THR A 4 -0.15 -10.49 -19.85
N PHE A 5 -1.33 -10.94 -19.48
CA PHE A 5 -1.60 -11.43 -18.14
C PHE A 5 -0.94 -12.80 -17.94
N ASP A 6 -0.34 -13.01 -16.78
CA ASP A 6 0.19 -14.32 -16.40
C ASP A 6 -0.93 -15.35 -16.18
N GLU A 7 -0.57 -16.61 -15.94
CA GLU A 7 -1.55 -17.69 -15.73
C GLU A 7 -2.42 -17.46 -14.50
N LYS A 8 -1.85 -16.90 -13.41
CA LYS A 8 -2.55 -16.62 -12.15
C LYS A 8 -3.60 -15.52 -12.34
N THR A 9 -3.21 -14.41 -12.95
CA THR A 9 -4.11 -13.30 -13.29
C THR A 9 -5.19 -13.75 -14.28
N THR A 10 -4.80 -14.53 -15.30
CA THR A 10 -5.76 -15.09 -16.27
C THR A 10 -6.80 -15.97 -15.60
N ALA A 11 -6.41 -16.82 -14.65
CA ALA A 11 -7.34 -17.66 -13.90
C ALA A 11 -8.32 -16.80 -13.05
N GLN A 12 -7.84 -15.74 -12.42
CA GLN A 12 -8.68 -14.79 -11.68
C GLN A 12 -9.67 -14.05 -12.59
N LEU A 13 -9.21 -13.55 -13.74
CA LEU A 13 -10.07 -12.88 -14.73
C LEU A 13 -11.15 -13.83 -15.28
N ASN A 14 -10.84 -15.10 -15.46
CA ASN A 14 -11.86 -16.10 -15.86
C ASN A 14 -12.92 -16.26 -14.76
N ARG A 15 -12.53 -16.33 -13.49
CA ARG A 15 -13.48 -16.34 -12.36
C ARG A 15 -14.33 -15.07 -12.30
N ALA A 16 -13.71 -13.90 -12.53
CA ALA A 16 -14.44 -12.64 -12.58
C ALA A 16 -15.45 -12.63 -13.74
N LYS A 17 -15.12 -13.24 -14.90
CA LYS A 17 -16.02 -13.36 -16.03
C LYS A 17 -17.20 -14.28 -15.72
N GLU A 18 -16.96 -15.42 -15.11
CA GLU A 18 -18.04 -16.31 -14.66
C GLU A 18 -18.98 -15.59 -13.68
N HIS A 19 -18.41 -14.86 -12.72
CA HIS A 19 -19.19 -14.06 -11.77
C HIS A 19 -19.97 -12.95 -12.47
N PHE A 20 -19.36 -12.26 -13.44
CA PHE A 20 -20.04 -11.25 -14.26
C PHE A 20 -21.26 -11.83 -14.96
N GLU A 21 -21.09 -12.96 -15.67
CA GLU A 21 -22.19 -13.60 -16.41
C GLU A 21 -23.31 -14.09 -15.48
N GLN A 22 -22.99 -14.51 -14.26
CA GLN A 22 -23.99 -14.88 -13.25
C GLN A 22 -24.79 -13.66 -12.74
N MET A 23 -24.13 -12.53 -12.51
CA MET A 23 -24.76 -11.35 -11.90
C MET A 23 -25.47 -10.46 -12.90
N PHE A 24 -24.92 -10.32 -14.10
CA PHE A 24 -25.37 -9.31 -15.08
C PHE A 24 -25.80 -9.90 -16.45
N GLY A 25 -25.52 -11.18 -16.68
CA GLY A 25 -25.71 -11.83 -17.98
C GLY A 25 -24.49 -11.67 -18.90
N LYS A 26 -24.61 -12.20 -20.13
CA LYS A 26 -23.54 -12.11 -21.12
C LYS A 26 -23.48 -10.73 -21.77
N ALA A 27 -22.27 -10.26 -22.04
CA ALA A 27 -22.02 -9.04 -22.78
C ALA A 27 -21.35 -9.35 -24.13
N ASP A 28 -21.47 -8.43 -25.09
CA ASP A 28 -20.85 -8.57 -26.41
C ASP A 28 -19.33 -8.41 -26.37
N ARG A 29 -18.83 -7.60 -25.42
CA ARG A 29 -17.42 -7.34 -25.20
C ARG A 29 -17.14 -7.23 -23.70
N TYR A 30 -15.96 -7.65 -23.32
CA TYR A 30 -15.50 -7.58 -21.93
C TYR A 30 -14.22 -6.77 -21.84
N LEU A 31 -14.13 -5.90 -20.82
CA LEU A 31 -12.93 -5.23 -20.41
C LEU A 31 -12.36 -5.98 -19.20
N ALA A 32 -11.13 -6.48 -19.32
CA ALA A 32 -10.39 -7.01 -18.19
C ALA A 32 -9.66 -5.86 -17.46
N VAL A 33 -9.72 -5.86 -16.15
CA VAL A 33 -9.06 -4.87 -15.29
C VAL A 33 -8.25 -5.62 -14.24
N HIS A 34 -7.01 -5.16 -14.01
CA HIS A 34 -6.09 -5.70 -13.02
C HIS A 34 -5.51 -4.57 -12.17
N ALA A 35 -5.46 -4.74 -10.86
CA ALA A 35 -4.79 -3.84 -9.95
C ALA A 35 -4.13 -4.63 -8.79
N PRO A 36 -2.79 -4.63 -8.68
CA PRO A 36 -2.08 -5.41 -7.67
C PRO A 36 -2.27 -4.85 -6.27
N GLY A 37 -2.06 -5.69 -5.25
CA GLY A 37 -1.73 -5.23 -3.91
C GLY A 37 -0.28 -4.71 -3.86
N ARG A 38 0.15 -4.18 -2.70
CA ARG A 38 1.50 -3.65 -2.53
C ARG A 38 2.08 -3.99 -1.17
N SER A 39 3.41 -4.00 -1.07
CA SER A 39 4.16 -3.99 0.19
C SER A 39 5.05 -2.75 0.27
N GLU A 40 5.08 -2.08 1.43
CA GLU A 40 6.16 -1.15 1.76
C GLU A 40 7.43 -1.96 1.98
N ILE A 41 8.49 -1.69 1.21
CA ILE A 41 9.78 -2.37 1.32
C ILE A 41 10.73 -1.58 2.22
N ALA A 42 10.64 -0.25 2.20
CA ALA A 42 11.46 0.66 2.98
C ALA A 42 10.75 2.00 3.18
N GLY A 43 11.08 2.73 4.25
CA GLY A 43 10.55 4.08 4.48
C GLY A 43 9.37 4.11 5.45
N ASN A 44 9.53 3.45 6.60
CA ASN A 44 8.49 3.37 7.61
C ASN A 44 8.15 4.75 8.17
N HIS A 45 6.97 5.28 7.87
CA HIS A 45 6.48 6.61 8.27
C HIS A 45 7.31 7.80 7.77
N THR A 46 7.99 7.68 6.62
CA THR A 46 8.73 8.79 6.02
C THR A 46 7.88 9.60 5.04
N ASP A 47 6.91 9.00 4.38
CA ASP A 47 6.11 9.57 3.30
C ASP A 47 5.31 10.82 3.72
N HIS A 48 4.66 10.79 4.88
CA HIS A 48 3.87 11.93 5.38
C HIS A 48 4.72 13.12 5.86
N GLU A 49 6.03 12.92 6.04
CA GLU A 49 7.01 13.96 6.38
C GLU A 49 7.83 14.42 5.16
N GLY A 50 7.42 14.02 3.94
CA GLY A 50 8.08 14.39 2.70
C GLY A 50 9.38 13.64 2.45
N GLY A 51 9.49 12.42 2.95
CA GLY A 51 10.67 11.56 2.79
C GLY A 51 10.56 10.59 1.62
N HIS A 52 11.47 9.63 1.62
CA HIS A 52 11.61 8.62 0.59
C HIS A 52 11.04 7.27 1.05
N VAL A 53 10.53 6.50 0.10
CA VAL A 53 9.97 5.16 0.32
C VAL A 53 10.38 4.23 -0.83
N ILE A 54 10.59 2.96 -0.54
CA ILE A 54 10.60 1.90 -1.55
C ILE A 54 9.36 1.05 -1.31
N ALA A 55 8.53 0.88 -2.35
CA ALA A 55 7.39 -0.01 -2.31
C ALA A 55 7.34 -0.92 -3.54
N GLY A 56 6.75 -2.09 -3.40
CA GLY A 56 6.62 -3.05 -4.47
C GLY A 56 5.18 -3.49 -4.66
N ALA A 57 4.72 -3.53 -5.91
CA ALA A 57 3.50 -4.23 -6.27
C ALA A 57 3.70 -5.74 -6.08
N LEU A 58 2.67 -6.44 -5.62
CA LEU A 58 2.74 -7.86 -5.29
C LEU A 58 1.93 -8.71 -6.26
N ASP A 59 2.22 -10.00 -6.29
CA ASP A 59 1.53 -11.03 -7.08
C ASP A 59 0.15 -11.44 -6.52
N VAL A 60 -0.49 -10.53 -5.80
CA VAL A 60 -1.89 -10.56 -5.37
C VAL A 60 -2.60 -9.33 -5.90
N ALA A 61 -3.85 -9.47 -6.32
CA ALA A 61 -4.53 -8.40 -7.04
C ALA A 61 -6.05 -8.37 -6.81
N ILE A 62 -6.63 -7.25 -7.17
CA ILE A 62 -8.03 -7.13 -7.53
C ILE A 62 -8.14 -7.24 -9.04
N ASP A 63 -8.86 -8.24 -9.51
CA ASP A 63 -9.13 -8.49 -10.91
C ASP A 63 -10.62 -8.32 -11.17
N ALA A 64 -10.98 -7.65 -12.27
CA ALA A 64 -12.37 -7.42 -12.61
C ALA A 64 -12.65 -7.61 -14.10
N ILE A 65 -13.89 -7.95 -14.38
CA ILE A 65 -14.46 -7.91 -15.72
C ILE A 65 -15.57 -6.86 -15.76
N CYS A 66 -15.47 -5.97 -16.73
CA CYS A 66 -16.43 -4.89 -16.93
C CYS A 66 -17.06 -4.95 -18.33
N ALA A 67 -18.28 -4.44 -18.46
CA ALA A 67 -18.93 -4.20 -19.73
C ALA A 67 -19.90 -3.01 -19.66
N PRO A 68 -20.07 -2.22 -20.74
CA PRO A 68 -21.05 -1.15 -20.77
C PRO A 68 -22.47 -1.66 -20.49
N ASN A 69 -23.28 -0.86 -19.82
CA ASN A 69 -24.73 -1.06 -19.70
C ASN A 69 -25.48 0.21 -20.12
N ASN A 70 -26.78 0.07 -20.39
CA ASN A 70 -27.64 1.19 -20.78
C ASN A 70 -28.57 1.63 -19.64
N LEU A 71 -28.16 1.40 -18.38
CA LEU A 71 -29.03 1.61 -17.20
C LEU A 71 -28.85 2.97 -16.55
N GLY A 72 -27.84 3.75 -16.96
CA GLY A 72 -27.54 5.05 -16.35
C GLY A 72 -26.92 4.98 -14.97
N VAL A 73 -26.38 3.83 -14.58
CA VAL A 73 -25.74 3.58 -13.29
C VAL A 73 -24.50 2.69 -13.44
N ILE A 74 -23.59 2.77 -12.48
CA ILE A 74 -22.49 1.82 -12.32
C ILE A 74 -22.94 0.74 -11.35
N ARG A 75 -22.92 -0.54 -11.76
CA ARG A 75 -23.23 -1.67 -10.89
C ARG A 75 -21.97 -2.46 -10.58
N VAL A 76 -21.75 -2.77 -9.31
CA VAL A 76 -20.58 -3.54 -8.86
C VAL A 76 -21.03 -4.77 -8.11
N ALA A 77 -20.47 -5.93 -8.46
CA ALA A 77 -20.65 -7.20 -7.78
C ALA A 77 -19.27 -7.81 -7.44
N SER A 78 -18.90 -7.79 -6.18
CA SER A 78 -17.67 -8.41 -5.68
C SER A 78 -17.96 -9.76 -5.06
N VAL A 79 -17.16 -10.77 -5.36
CA VAL A 79 -17.33 -12.11 -4.76
C VAL A 79 -17.22 -12.03 -3.24
N GLY A 80 -18.23 -12.52 -2.53
CA GLY A 80 -18.28 -12.51 -1.06
C GLY A 80 -18.89 -11.25 -0.43
N TYR A 81 -19.37 -10.30 -1.24
CA TYR A 81 -19.99 -9.06 -0.77
C TYR A 81 -21.33 -8.81 -1.48
N ASP A 82 -22.20 -8.05 -0.85
CA ASP A 82 -23.46 -7.64 -1.46
C ASP A 82 -23.20 -6.70 -2.64
N PRO A 83 -23.91 -6.89 -3.79
CA PRO A 83 -23.79 -6.00 -4.92
C PRO A 83 -24.39 -4.62 -4.61
N PHE A 84 -23.87 -3.58 -5.27
CA PHE A 84 -24.37 -2.22 -5.10
C PHE A 84 -24.38 -1.44 -6.42
N GLU A 85 -25.06 -0.30 -6.41
CA GLU A 85 -25.16 0.62 -7.54
C GLU A 85 -24.73 2.03 -7.14
N VAL A 86 -24.10 2.74 -8.09
CA VAL A 86 -23.74 4.15 -7.97
C VAL A 86 -24.40 4.92 -9.09
N ASP A 87 -25.23 5.88 -8.72
CA ASP A 87 -25.76 6.90 -9.64
C ASP A 87 -24.67 7.96 -9.85
N TYR A 88 -24.21 8.08 -11.08
CA TYR A 88 -23.18 9.06 -11.46
C TYR A 88 -23.73 10.45 -11.83
N THR A 89 -25.04 10.67 -11.73
CA THR A 89 -25.63 12.02 -11.88
C THR A 89 -25.43 12.88 -10.64
N ASN A 90 -25.17 12.25 -9.47
CA ASN A 90 -24.78 12.92 -8.23
C ASN A 90 -23.47 12.32 -7.71
N LEU A 91 -22.38 13.06 -7.86
CA LEU A 91 -21.03 12.66 -7.47
C LEU A 91 -20.49 13.43 -6.25
N GLU A 92 -21.35 14.12 -5.52
CA GLU A 92 -20.93 14.78 -4.26
C GLU A 92 -20.63 13.74 -3.18
N PRO A 93 -19.58 13.96 -2.35
CA PRO A 93 -19.30 13.09 -1.21
C PRO A 93 -20.43 13.13 -0.19
N THR A 94 -20.72 12.00 0.42
CA THR A 94 -21.74 11.90 1.48
C THR A 94 -21.22 11.07 2.64
N GLU A 95 -21.34 11.62 3.86
CA GLU A 95 -20.91 10.93 5.08
C GLU A 95 -21.63 9.59 5.30
N ALA A 96 -22.82 9.42 4.76
CA ALA A 96 -23.58 8.17 4.84
C ALA A 96 -22.90 7.01 4.08
N GLU A 97 -22.00 7.31 3.14
CA GLU A 97 -21.23 6.32 2.37
C GLU A 97 -19.80 6.15 2.89
N TYR A 98 -19.34 6.89 3.90
CA TYR A 98 -17.99 6.75 4.45
C TYR A 98 -17.67 5.30 4.81
N LEU A 99 -16.42 4.91 4.58
CA LEU A 99 -15.89 3.57 4.77
C LEU A 99 -16.59 2.48 3.93
N SER A 100 -17.30 2.87 2.86
CA SER A 100 -17.93 1.93 1.93
C SER A 100 -17.25 1.90 0.56
N THR A 101 -17.24 0.74 -0.08
CA THR A 101 -16.76 0.58 -1.46
C THR A 101 -17.55 1.47 -2.45
N LYS A 102 -18.79 1.79 -2.13
CA LYS A 102 -19.64 2.70 -2.90
C LYS A 102 -19.07 4.11 -2.96
N ALA A 103 -18.55 4.62 -1.85
CA ALA A 103 -17.86 5.92 -1.78
C ALA A 103 -16.62 5.95 -2.68
N ILE A 104 -15.86 4.85 -2.74
CA ILE A 104 -14.70 4.73 -3.63
C ILE A 104 -15.11 4.89 -5.10
N VAL A 105 -16.12 4.14 -5.56
CA VAL A 105 -16.59 4.22 -6.94
C VAL A 105 -17.09 5.64 -7.27
N ARG A 106 -17.85 6.28 -6.36
CA ARG A 106 -18.32 7.66 -6.50
C ARG A 106 -17.18 8.65 -6.59
N GLY A 107 -16.17 8.53 -5.73
CA GLY A 107 -15.00 9.42 -5.70
C GLY A 107 -14.15 9.29 -6.96
N MET A 108 -13.88 8.08 -7.42
CA MET A 108 -13.17 7.87 -8.69
C MET A 108 -13.95 8.44 -9.87
N ALA A 109 -15.26 8.22 -9.94
CA ALA A 109 -16.12 8.81 -10.97
C ALA A 109 -16.06 10.34 -10.96
N ALA A 110 -16.16 10.97 -9.79
CA ALA A 110 -16.06 12.42 -9.64
C ALA A 110 -14.71 12.99 -10.11
N ASN A 111 -13.61 12.28 -9.79
CA ASN A 111 -12.28 12.70 -10.23
C ASN A 111 -12.10 12.59 -11.75
N LEU A 112 -12.62 11.55 -12.39
CA LEU A 112 -12.57 11.43 -13.86
C LEU A 112 -13.42 12.49 -14.56
N VAL A 113 -14.63 12.78 -14.06
CA VAL A 113 -15.47 13.85 -14.61
C VAL A 113 -14.78 15.20 -14.55
N LYS A 114 -14.04 15.51 -13.47
CA LYS A 114 -13.21 16.74 -13.37
C LYS A 114 -12.10 16.79 -14.42
N LEU A 115 -11.65 15.65 -14.95
CA LEU A 115 -10.67 15.54 -16.04
C LEU A 115 -11.31 15.56 -17.43
N GLY A 116 -12.63 15.73 -17.54
CA GLY A 116 -13.36 15.85 -18.80
C GLY A 116 -13.85 14.51 -19.38
N PHE A 117 -13.86 13.43 -18.60
CA PHE A 117 -14.50 12.19 -19.01
C PHE A 117 -16.03 12.31 -18.91
N GLU A 118 -16.73 11.74 -19.89
CA GLU A 118 -18.19 11.72 -19.96
C GLU A 118 -18.71 10.40 -19.35
N PRO A 119 -19.40 10.45 -18.19
CA PRO A 119 -19.77 9.24 -17.48
C PRO A 119 -20.83 8.44 -18.25
N SER A 120 -20.65 7.12 -18.29
CA SER A 120 -21.58 6.17 -18.85
C SER A 120 -21.76 4.96 -17.93
N GLY A 121 -22.92 4.30 -18.02
CA GLY A 121 -23.24 3.12 -17.21
C GLY A 121 -22.41 1.91 -17.60
N PHE A 122 -21.95 1.17 -16.60
CA PHE A 122 -21.29 -0.12 -16.81
C PHE A 122 -21.51 -1.06 -15.62
N ASP A 123 -21.28 -2.35 -15.88
CA ASP A 123 -21.28 -3.41 -14.88
C ASP A 123 -19.85 -3.84 -14.62
N MET A 124 -19.52 -4.14 -13.36
CA MET A 124 -18.20 -4.56 -12.92
C MET A 124 -18.32 -5.74 -11.95
N ALA A 125 -17.80 -6.88 -12.34
CA ALA A 125 -17.67 -8.05 -11.46
C ALA A 125 -16.22 -8.19 -10.99
N VAL A 126 -16.04 -8.34 -9.68
CA VAL A 126 -14.74 -8.26 -9.02
C VAL A 126 -14.41 -9.55 -8.28
N VAL A 127 -13.19 -10.04 -8.43
CA VAL A 127 -12.57 -11.05 -7.58
C VAL A 127 -11.30 -10.46 -6.97
N SER A 128 -10.96 -10.90 -5.77
CA SER A 128 -9.75 -10.46 -5.08
C SER A 128 -9.05 -11.64 -4.41
N ASN A 129 -7.73 -11.66 -4.46
CA ASN A 129 -6.88 -12.46 -3.60
C ASN A 129 -5.97 -11.60 -2.71
N VAL A 130 -6.15 -10.28 -2.72
CA VAL A 130 -5.50 -9.38 -1.75
C VAL A 130 -6.11 -9.65 -0.37
N PRO A 131 -5.33 -10.07 0.63
CA PRO A 131 -5.84 -10.34 1.97
C PRO A 131 -6.45 -9.09 2.60
N GLY A 132 -7.66 -9.21 3.10
CA GLY A 132 -8.31 -8.16 3.88
C GLY A 132 -7.62 -7.98 5.24
N GLY A 133 -7.34 -6.74 5.65
CA GLY A 133 -6.69 -6.43 6.94
C GLY A 133 -5.19 -6.71 7.01
N GLY A 134 -4.59 -7.34 5.99
CA GLY A 134 -3.16 -7.72 5.96
C GLY A 134 -2.18 -6.60 5.61
N GLY A 135 -2.62 -5.34 5.55
CA GLY A 135 -1.75 -4.21 5.22
C GLY A 135 -1.27 -4.16 3.77
N LEU A 136 -1.93 -4.86 2.82
CA LEU A 136 -1.56 -4.93 1.41
C LEU A 136 -2.37 -3.98 0.50
N SER A 137 -3.07 -3.01 1.08
CA SER A 137 -3.81 -1.92 0.40
C SER A 137 -4.86 -2.37 -0.60
N SER A 138 -5.80 -3.21 -0.15
CA SER A 138 -6.95 -3.60 -0.98
C SER A 138 -7.82 -2.39 -1.39
N SER A 139 -7.89 -1.32 -0.58
CA SER A 139 -8.59 -0.07 -0.95
C SER A 139 -7.93 0.59 -2.16
N ALA A 140 -6.62 0.84 -2.11
CA ALA A 140 -5.87 1.45 -3.21
C ALA A 140 -5.94 0.62 -4.51
N ALA A 141 -5.88 -0.73 -4.38
CA ALA A 141 -6.06 -1.62 -5.52
C ALA A 141 -7.47 -1.50 -6.13
N PHE A 142 -8.51 -1.41 -5.30
CA PHE A 142 -9.88 -1.24 -5.79
C PHE A 142 -10.11 0.15 -6.41
N GLU A 143 -9.56 1.21 -5.83
CA GLU A 143 -9.57 2.56 -6.38
C GLU A 143 -8.95 2.60 -7.77
N ALA A 144 -7.74 2.04 -7.90
CA ALA A 144 -7.02 1.99 -9.16
C ALA A 144 -7.76 1.13 -10.21
N ALA A 145 -8.33 -0.01 -9.82
CA ALA A 145 -9.15 -0.85 -10.70
C ALA A 145 -10.39 -0.10 -11.20
N ALA A 146 -11.13 0.57 -10.31
CA ALA A 146 -12.30 1.36 -10.68
C ALA A 146 -11.93 2.51 -11.62
N GLY A 147 -10.81 3.21 -11.35
CA GLY A 147 -10.29 4.27 -12.19
C GLY A 147 -9.93 3.80 -13.60
N ARG A 148 -9.21 2.68 -13.73
CA ARG A 148 -8.87 2.08 -15.02
C ARG A 148 -10.09 1.56 -15.79
N ALA A 149 -11.08 1.02 -15.08
CA ALA A 149 -12.34 0.63 -15.71
C ALA A 149 -13.07 1.84 -16.33
N MET A 150 -13.22 2.92 -15.56
CA MET A 150 -13.89 4.13 -16.02
C MET A 150 -13.12 4.81 -17.15
N GLU A 151 -11.79 4.94 -17.05
CA GLU A 151 -10.94 5.50 -18.12
C GLU A 151 -11.13 4.77 -19.45
N ALA A 152 -11.24 3.44 -19.42
CA ALA A 152 -11.36 2.62 -20.63
C ALA A 152 -12.79 2.55 -21.20
N LEU A 153 -13.81 2.81 -20.37
CA LEU A 153 -15.23 2.70 -20.73
C LEU A 153 -15.89 4.04 -21.07
N TRP A 154 -15.37 5.14 -20.52
CA TRP A 154 -15.94 6.48 -20.70
C TRP A 154 -15.29 7.21 -21.86
N GLU A 155 -16.05 8.04 -22.54
CA GLU A 155 -15.56 8.92 -23.62
C GLU A 155 -14.98 10.21 -23.06
N GLY A 156 -14.24 10.95 -23.89
CA GLY A 156 -13.60 12.20 -23.50
C GLY A 156 -12.31 11.97 -22.67
N GLY A 157 -11.82 13.04 -22.05
CA GLY A 157 -10.60 13.01 -21.28
C GLY A 157 -9.33 12.70 -22.09
N SER A 158 -8.24 12.49 -21.41
CA SER A 158 -6.95 12.05 -21.97
C SER A 158 -6.41 10.91 -21.15
N GLU A 159 -5.49 10.13 -21.70
CA GLU A 159 -4.83 9.03 -21.01
C GLU A 159 -4.30 9.46 -19.62
N ILE A 160 -4.62 8.68 -18.61
CA ILE A 160 -4.30 8.98 -17.21
C ILE A 160 -2.97 8.29 -16.84
N SER A 161 -1.96 9.09 -16.50
CA SER A 161 -0.69 8.53 -16.01
C SER A 161 -0.87 7.79 -14.67
N ALA A 162 0.04 6.88 -14.33
CA ALA A 162 0.02 6.16 -13.06
C ALA A 162 0.03 7.13 -11.85
N VAL A 163 0.84 8.18 -11.92
CA VAL A 163 0.89 9.23 -10.87
C VAL A 163 -0.46 9.93 -10.73
N LYS A 164 -1.09 10.30 -11.85
CA LYS A 164 -2.39 10.98 -11.81
C LYS A 164 -3.49 10.07 -11.26
N LEU A 165 -3.50 8.79 -11.66
CA LEU A 165 -4.44 7.81 -11.12
C LEU A 165 -4.24 7.64 -9.60
N ALA A 166 -3.00 7.55 -9.13
CA ALA A 166 -2.68 7.47 -7.71
C ALA A 166 -3.18 8.70 -6.92
N GLN A 167 -2.99 9.91 -7.45
CA GLN A 167 -3.49 11.14 -6.84
C GLN A 167 -5.02 11.19 -6.77
N MET A 168 -5.70 10.69 -7.80
CA MET A 168 -7.16 10.58 -7.81
C MET A 168 -7.64 9.55 -6.78
N SER A 169 -6.96 8.42 -6.67
CA SER A 169 -7.23 7.39 -5.67
C SER A 169 -7.05 7.94 -4.24
N GLN A 170 -5.95 8.63 -3.97
CA GLN A 170 -5.72 9.30 -2.68
C GLN A 170 -6.81 10.35 -2.36
N ASN A 171 -7.18 11.19 -3.34
CA ASN A 171 -8.28 12.14 -3.16
C ASN A 171 -9.59 11.42 -2.84
N THR A 172 -9.84 10.29 -3.50
CA THR A 172 -11.02 9.46 -3.24
C THR A 172 -11.02 8.91 -1.82
N GLU A 173 -9.90 8.36 -1.34
CA GLU A 173 -9.81 7.84 0.02
C GLU A 173 -9.96 8.95 1.07
N ASN A 174 -9.32 10.09 0.86
CA ASN A 174 -9.36 11.21 1.81
C ASN A 174 -10.72 11.93 1.88
N VAL A 175 -11.38 12.14 0.73
CA VAL A 175 -12.58 12.99 0.65
C VAL A 175 -13.87 12.19 0.62
N TYR A 176 -13.91 11.07 -0.11
CA TYR A 176 -15.12 10.29 -0.30
C TYR A 176 -15.21 9.10 0.65
N PHE A 177 -14.12 8.38 0.83
CA PHE A 177 -14.08 7.25 1.77
C PHE A 177 -13.96 7.72 3.22
N GLY A 178 -13.42 8.93 3.45
CA GLY A 178 -13.33 9.56 4.75
C GLY A 178 -12.18 9.03 5.63
N LYS A 179 -11.16 8.42 5.02
CA LYS A 179 -9.97 7.92 5.71
C LYS A 179 -8.71 8.62 5.17
N PRO A 180 -8.10 9.54 5.93
CA PRO A 180 -6.87 10.20 5.52
C PRO A 180 -5.73 9.18 5.30
N CYS A 181 -5.05 9.30 4.15
CA CYS A 181 -3.91 8.45 3.79
C CYS A 181 -2.81 9.25 3.07
N GLY A 182 -1.58 8.72 3.08
CA GLY A 182 -0.48 9.15 2.20
C GLY A 182 -0.73 8.73 0.74
N LEU A 183 0.28 8.94 -0.12
CA LEU A 183 0.19 8.62 -1.55
C LEU A 183 0.93 7.32 -1.92
N MET A 184 1.76 6.79 -1.04
CA MET A 184 2.62 5.63 -1.29
C MET A 184 1.84 4.42 -1.81
N ASP A 185 0.74 4.07 -1.16
CA ASP A 185 -0.07 2.90 -1.45
C ASP A 185 -0.62 2.93 -2.87
N GLN A 186 -1.28 4.03 -3.21
CA GLN A 186 -1.89 4.24 -4.49
C GLN A 186 -0.83 4.31 -5.60
N LEU A 187 0.31 4.94 -5.32
CA LEU A 187 1.37 5.08 -6.31
C LEU A 187 2.03 3.73 -6.62
N ALA A 188 2.30 2.91 -5.60
CA ALA A 188 2.85 1.56 -5.77
C ALA A 188 1.92 0.65 -6.60
N VAL A 189 0.62 0.64 -6.28
CA VAL A 189 -0.41 -0.10 -7.02
C VAL A 189 -0.49 0.35 -8.48
N CYS A 190 -0.46 1.66 -8.72
CA CYS A 190 -0.60 2.20 -10.08
C CYS A 190 0.63 1.98 -10.95
N LEU A 191 1.83 2.03 -10.36
CA LEU A 191 3.10 1.87 -11.07
C LEU A 191 3.43 0.42 -11.41
N GLY A 192 3.20 -0.50 -10.46
CA GLY A 192 3.73 -1.87 -10.55
C GLY A 192 5.25 -1.92 -10.38
N GLY A 193 5.80 -3.13 -10.22
CA GLY A 193 7.22 -3.36 -9.99
C GLY A 193 7.69 -2.90 -8.62
N LEU A 194 8.99 -2.85 -8.44
CA LEU A 194 9.63 -2.24 -7.29
C LEU A 194 9.94 -0.77 -7.62
N ALA A 195 9.54 0.17 -6.78
CA ALA A 195 9.71 1.59 -7.04
C ALA A 195 10.24 2.35 -5.83
N PHE A 196 11.24 3.20 -6.06
CA PHE A 196 11.62 4.27 -5.16
C PHE A 196 10.69 5.46 -5.40
N MET A 197 10.25 6.10 -4.35
CA MET A 197 9.33 7.24 -4.37
C MET A 197 9.87 8.36 -3.50
N ASN A 198 9.92 9.58 -4.06
CA ASN A 198 10.28 10.80 -3.33
C ASN A 198 9.03 11.68 -3.18
N PHE A 199 8.70 12.01 -1.93
CA PHE A 199 7.54 12.80 -1.54
C PHE A 199 7.89 14.22 -1.06
N GLU A 200 9.08 14.74 -1.36
CA GLU A 200 9.45 16.12 -1.03
C GLU A 200 8.45 17.12 -1.62
N ASP A 201 8.01 16.90 -2.86
CA ASP A 201 6.87 17.61 -3.45
C ASP A 201 5.68 16.63 -3.62
N PRO A 202 4.69 16.66 -2.72
CA PRO A 202 3.54 15.75 -2.81
C PRO A 202 2.62 16.08 -4.00
N ALA A 203 2.73 17.28 -4.61
CA ALA A 203 1.99 17.62 -5.82
C ALA A 203 2.60 16.98 -7.07
N GLU A 204 3.92 16.79 -7.07
CA GLU A 204 4.69 16.18 -8.15
C GLU A 204 5.64 15.09 -7.62
N PRO A 205 5.11 13.99 -7.05
CA PRO A 205 5.93 12.92 -6.50
C PRO A 205 6.78 12.29 -7.61
N GLN A 206 8.05 12.10 -7.33
CA GLN A 206 8.96 11.43 -8.27
C GLN A 206 9.01 9.95 -7.94
N ALA A 207 9.02 9.11 -8.98
CA ALA A 207 9.13 7.67 -8.82
C ALA A 207 10.09 7.08 -9.85
N GLU A 208 10.95 6.19 -9.39
CA GLU A 208 11.90 5.42 -10.22
C GLU A 208 11.61 3.93 -10.04
N LYS A 209 11.43 3.20 -11.14
CA LYS A 209 11.18 1.74 -11.10
C LYS A 209 12.48 0.96 -11.29
N LEU A 210 12.55 -0.18 -10.61
CA LEU A 210 13.58 -1.18 -10.77
C LEU A 210 12.93 -2.54 -11.04
N ASP A 211 13.41 -3.22 -12.08
CA ASP A 211 13.05 -4.61 -12.35
C ASP A 211 13.95 -5.51 -11.50
N LEU A 212 13.40 -6.04 -10.41
CA LEU A 212 14.12 -6.87 -9.45
C LEU A 212 13.16 -7.87 -8.79
N ASN A 213 13.57 -9.14 -8.80
CA ASN A 213 12.95 -10.19 -8.01
C ASN A 213 13.93 -10.64 -6.91
N PHE A 214 13.51 -10.57 -5.64
CA PHE A 214 14.34 -10.98 -4.51
C PHE A 214 14.75 -12.46 -4.56
N GLU A 215 13.95 -13.32 -5.20
CA GLU A 215 14.28 -14.73 -5.37
C GLU A 215 15.53 -14.96 -6.21
N ASP A 216 15.80 -14.12 -7.20
CA ASP A 216 17.02 -14.19 -8.03
C ASP A 216 18.28 -13.96 -7.21
N TYR A 217 18.13 -13.35 -6.04
CA TYR A 217 19.20 -13.07 -5.08
C TYR A 217 19.17 -13.99 -3.85
N GLY A 218 18.34 -15.05 -3.90
CA GLY A 218 18.30 -16.06 -2.85
C GLY A 218 17.40 -15.77 -1.67
N TYR A 219 16.52 -14.75 -1.75
CA TYR A 219 15.60 -14.37 -0.68
C TYR A 219 14.15 -14.35 -1.15
N ALA A 220 13.24 -14.76 -0.28
CA ALA A 220 11.80 -14.64 -0.45
C ALA A 220 11.27 -13.50 0.44
N LEU A 221 10.37 -12.68 -0.10
CA LEU A 221 9.58 -11.72 0.68
C LEU A 221 8.42 -12.45 1.34
N CYS A 222 8.46 -12.58 2.67
CA CYS A 222 7.37 -13.15 3.45
C CYS A 222 6.72 -12.09 4.33
N LEU A 223 5.40 -12.08 4.37
CA LEU A 223 4.63 -11.28 5.32
C LEU A 223 3.89 -12.21 6.28
N VAL A 224 3.90 -11.83 7.56
CA VAL A 224 3.24 -12.60 8.62
C VAL A 224 2.19 -11.71 9.26
N ASP A 225 0.93 -12.06 9.07
CA ASP A 225 -0.20 -11.44 9.78
C ASP A 225 -0.17 -11.91 11.25
N VAL A 226 -0.09 -10.95 12.18
CA VAL A 226 0.00 -11.26 13.60
C VAL A 226 -1.37 -11.38 14.29
N GLY A 227 -2.45 -11.30 13.52
CA GLY A 227 -3.83 -11.46 14.01
C GLY A 227 -4.28 -10.32 14.94
N CYS A 228 -3.71 -9.12 14.81
CA CYS A 228 -4.05 -7.96 15.62
C CYS A 228 -4.72 -6.88 14.76
N ASP A 229 -5.92 -6.47 15.16
CA ASP A 229 -6.63 -5.40 14.48
C ASP A 229 -6.02 -4.04 14.86
N HIS A 230 -5.72 -3.21 13.85
CA HIS A 230 -5.24 -1.83 14.02
C HIS A 230 -6.21 -0.92 14.79
N VAL A 231 -7.51 -1.26 14.83
CA VAL A 231 -8.55 -0.46 15.51
C VAL A 231 -8.22 -0.28 16.99
N ALA A 232 -7.63 -1.28 17.63
CA ALA A 232 -7.23 -1.20 19.03
C ALA A 232 -6.12 -0.18 19.34
N PHE A 233 -5.39 0.29 18.32
CA PHE A 233 -4.23 1.17 18.45
C PHE A 233 -4.33 2.45 17.60
N THR A 234 -5.53 2.83 17.20
CA THR A 234 -5.78 3.99 16.33
C THR A 234 -5.18 5.28 16.88
N ASP A 235 -5.27 5.52 18.19
CA ASP A 235 -4.73 6.73 18.83
C ASP A 235 -3.19 6.77 18.76
N GLU A 236 -2.53 5.65 18.98
CA GLU A 236 -1.05 5.57 18.92
C GLU A 236 -0.55 5.68 17.46
N TYR A 237 -1.27 5.10 16.53
CA TYR A 237 -0.99 5.25 15.09
C TYR A 237 -1.12 6.72 14.66
N ALA A 238 -2.21 7.38 15.02
CA ALA A 238 -2.45 8.79 14.71
C ALA A 238 -1.44 9.73 15.41
N ALA A 239 -0.89 9.32 16.55
CA ALA A 239 0.11 10.12 17.27
C ALA A 239 1.47 10.20 16.53
N VAL A 240 1.80 9.25 15.64
CA VAL A 240 3.09 9.26 14.94
C VAL A 240 3.29 10.51 14.09
N PRO A 241 2.43 10.80 13.07
CA PRO A 241 2.59 12.00 12.26
C PRO A 241 2.41 13.28 13.09
N VAL A 242 1.48 13.28 14.06
CA VAL A 242 1.23 14.46 14.92
C VAL A 242 2.48 14.85 15.72
N GLU A 243 3.21 13.89 16.27
CA GLU A 243 4.42 14.17 17.05
C GLU A 243 5.59 14.60 16.16
N MET A 244 5.75 14.00 14.98
CA MET A 244 6.75 14.44 13.99
C MET A 244 6.48 15.87 13.53
N GLN A 245 5.23 16.21 13.20
CA GLN A 245 4.81 17.55 12.79
C GLN A 245 5.00 18.60 13.90
N LYS A 246 4.84 18.24 15.17
CA LYS A 246 5.15 19.15 16.29
C LYS A 246 6.63 19.53 16.31
N VAL A 247 7.52 18.58 16.01
CA VAL A 247 8.96 18.88 15.91
C VAL A 247 9.22 19.82 14.72
N ALA A 248 8.66 19.55 13.54
CA ALA A 248 8.78 20.42 12.38
C ALA A 248 8.24 21.85 12.67
N ALA A 249 7.10 21.95 13.33
CA ALA A 249 6.45 23.22 13.70
C ALA A 249 7.32 24.07 14.64
N ALA A 250 8.13 23.47 15.52
CA ALA A 250 9.09 24.20 16.38
C ALA A 250 10.18 24.94 15.58
N PHE A 251 10.34 24.60 14.29
CA PHE A 251 11.21 25.28 13.34
C PHE A 251 10.43 26.15 12.33
N GLY A 252 9.12 26.32 12.53
CA GLY A 252 8.24 27.05 11.59
C GLY A 252 8.04 26.30 10.26
N LYS A 253 8.18 24.99 10.28
CA LYS A 253 8.03 24.09 9.12
C LYS A 253 6.79 23.22 9.27
N THR A 254 6.37 22.63 8.15
CA THR A 254 5.21 21.74 8.10
C THR A 254 5.60 20.27 8.15
N ARG A 255 6.83 19.95 7.71
CA ARG A 255 7.34 18.57 7.60
C ARG A 255 8.80 18.51 8.00
N LEU A 256 9.28 17.34 8.46
CA LEU A 256 10.66 17.13 8.88
C LEU A 256 11.67 17.20 7.71
N SER A 257 11.25 16.93 6.48
CA SER A 257 12.09 17.13 5.28
C SER A 257 12.58 18.57 5.10
N GLU A 258 11.85 19.53 5.65
CA GLU A 258 12.18 20.95 5.59
C GLU A 258 13.11 21.42 6.71
N VAL A 259 13.44 20.54 7.67
CA VAL A 259 14.25 20.85 8.86
C VAL A 259 15.63 20.22 8.73
N PRO A 260 16.72 21.00 8.66
CA PRO A 260 18.06 20.46 8.71
C PRO A 260 18.31 19.73 10.02
N VAL A 261 18.90 18.53 9.95
CA VAL A 261 19.15 17.70 11.14
C VAL A 261 20.09 18.39 12.14
N GLU A 262 21.00 19.22 11.67
CA GLU A 262 21.92 19.99 12.50
C GLU A 262 21.19 21.04 13.35
N ASP A 263 20.17 21.69 12.78
CA ASP A 263 19.33 22.65 13.50
C ASP A 263 18.54 21.98 14.61
N PHE A 264 17.97 20.79 14.31
CA PHE A 264 17.31 19.97 15.31
C PHE A 264 18.28 19.58 16.44
N GLN A 265 19.46 19.07 16.09
CA GLN A 265 20.47 18.64 17.09
C GLN A 265 20.92 19.79 18.01
N ALA A 266 21.03 21.02 17.49
CA ALA A 266 21.41 22.20 18.27
C ALA A 266 20.35 22.57 19.33
N ARG A 267 19.08 22.19 19.15
CA ARG A 267 17.94 22.55 20.02
C ARG A 267 17.40 21.38 20.84
N VAL A 268 18.03 20.23 20.85
CA VAL A 268 17.47 19.00 21.48
C VAL A 268 17.07 19.25 22.96
N ASN A 269 17.86 19.96 23.75
CA ASN A 269 17.53 20.20 25.17
C ASN A 269 16.27 21.04 25.34
N GLU A 270 16.09 22.09 24.53
CA GLU A 270 14.91 22.95 24.52
C GLU A 270 13.68 22.15 24.05
N LEU A 271 13.78 21.48 22.90
CA LEU A 271 12.70 20.71 22.30
C LEU A 271 12.23 19.56 23.22
N ARG A 272 13.17 18.98 23.99
CA ARG A 272 12.87 17.91 24.94
C ARG A 272 11.95 18.37 26.06
N GLU A 273 12.18 19.59 26.57
CA GLU A 273 11.35 20.19 27.63
C GLU A 273 9.93 20.48 27.12
N ASP A 274 9.81 20.94 25.86
CA ASP A 274 8.52 21.37 25.27
C ASP A 274 7.71 20.21 24.70
N LEU A 275 8.35 19.26 24.01
CA LEU A 275 7.69 18.22 23.19
C LEU A 275 7.80 16.82 23.78
N GLY A 276 8.75 16.59 24.69
CA GLY A 276 9.03 15.28 25.28
C GLY A 276 9.91 14.38 24.40
N ASP A 277 10.47 13.34 25.01
CA ASP A 277 11.44 12.44 24.39
C ASP A 277 10.87 11.68 23.19
N ARG A 278 9.60 11.23 23.24
CA ARG A 278 9.02 10.40 22.19
C ARG A 278 8.89 11.14 20.84
N ALA A 279 8.47 12.41 20.87
CA ALA A 279 8.39 13.20 19.64
C ALA A 279 9.78 13.37 18.98
N LEU A 280 10.81 13.59 19.80
CA LEU A 280 12.18 13.72 19.32
C LEU A 280 12.73 12.40 18.77
N LEU A 281 12.42 11.27 19.42
CA LEU A 281 12.81 9.94 18.94
C LEU A 281 12.16 9.63 17.57
N ARG A 282 10.89 9.96 17.39
CA ARG A 282 10.19 9.83 16.12
C ARG A 282 10.80 10.70 15.02
N ALA A 283 11.21 11.92 15.33
CA ALA A 283 11.94 12.76 14.40
C ALA A 283 13.33 12.19 14.05
N ILE A 284 14.08 11.67 15.03
CA ILE A 284 15.36 10.97 14.80
C ILE A 284 15.15 9.76 13.88
N HIS A 285 14.09 8.99 14.11
CA HIS A 285 13.74 7.89 13.21
C HIS A 285 13.55 8.36 11.77
N TYR A 286 12.84 9.47 11.56
CA TYR A 286 12.58 10.00 10.23
C TYR A 286 13.87 10.22 9.43
N TRP A 287 14.84 11.01 9.95
CA TRP A 287 16.08 11.27 9.23
C TRP A 287 16.92 10.01 9.03
N TYR A 288 16.97 9.14 10.05
CA TYR A 288 17.72 7.89 9.96
C TYR A 288 17.09 6.93 8.94
N GLU A 289 15.77 6.75 8.96
CA GLU A 289 15.06 5.87 8.03
C GLU A 289 15.14 6.39 6.59
N ASN A 290 15.05 7.72 6.41
CA ASN A 290 15.16 8.33 5.09
C ASN A 290 16.56 8.07 4.47
N ASP A 291 17.64 8.21 5.24
CA ASP A 291 19.00 7.84 4.81
C ASP A 291 19.13 6.33 4.53
N LEU A 292 18.47 5.48 5.33
CA LEU A 292 18.43 4.04 5.07
C LEU A 292 17.68 3.69 3.77
N VAL A 293 16.62 4.43 3.43
CA VAL A 293 15.89 4.22 2.16
C VAL A 293 16.80 4.48 0.97
N ASP A 294 17.53 5.61 0.98
CA ASP A 294 18.45 5.96 -0.10
C ASP A 294 19.56 4.92 -0.28
N LYS A 295 20.16 4.47 0.83
CA LYS A 295 21.18 3.43 0.81
C LYS A 295 20.65 2.10 0.30
N ARG A 296 19.47 1.68 0.78
CA ARG A 296 18.84 0.43 0.33
C ARG A 296 18.47 0.50 -1.15
N TRP A 297 18.05 1.67 -1.66
CA TRP A 297 17.80 1.85 -3.08
C TRP A 297 19.09 1.68 -3.90
N ALA A 298 20.17 2.32 -3.47
CA ALA A 298 21.48 2.17 -4.09
C ALA A 298 21.97 0.71 -4.06
N ASP A 299 21.77 -0.01 -2.95
CA ASP A 299 22.13 -1.43 -2.83
C ASP A 299 21.35 -2.27 -3.86
N LEU A 300 20.03 -2.06 -4.00
CA LEU A 300 19.21 -2.78 -4.99
C LEU A 300 19.64 -2.48 -6.43
N GLN A 301 19.94 -1.22 -6.75
CA GLN A 301 20.46 -0.84 -8.08
C GLN A 301 21.80 -1.48 -8.40
N ASN A 302 22.65 -1.72 -7.39
CA ASN A 302 23.95 -2.37 -7.51
C ASN A 302 23.90 -3.88 -7.28
N SER A 303 22.73 -4.46 -7.06
CA SER A 303 22.55 -5.89 -6.75
C SER A 303 23.28 -6.33 -5.46
N ASP A 304 23.51 -5.40 -4.51
CA ASP A 304 24.10 -5.69 -3.19
C ASP A 304 23.00 -6.07 -2.19
N ILE A 305 22.48 -7.27 -2.35
CA ILE A 305 21.38 -7.76 -1.52
C ILE A 305 21.79 -7.99 -0.06
N GLU A 306 23.04 -8.30 0.21
CA GLU A 306 23.55 -8.52 1.57
C GLU A 306 23.57 -7.23 2.37
N SER A 307 23.99 -6.12 1.74
CA SER A 307 23.89 -4.79 2.34
C SER A 307 22.42 -4.39 2.57
N PHE A 308 21.55 -4.59 1.57
CA PHE A 308 20.11 -4.34 1.69
C PHE A 308 19.47 -5.09 2.88
N ILE A 309 19.78 -6.38 3.08
CA ILE A 309 19.30 -7.20 4.20
C ILE A 309 19.81 -6.62 5.54
N THR A 310 21.08 -6.24 5.62
CA THR A 310 21.68 -5.63 6.81
C THR A 310 20.98 -4.32 7.16
N LEU A 311 20.78 -3.43 6.18
CA LEU A 311 20.12 -2.15 6.38
C LEU A 311 18.61 -2.30 6.69
N THR A 312 17.96 -3.36 6.18
CA THR A 312 16.59 -3.69 6.55
C THR A 312 16.45 -4.05 8.03
N ASN A 313 17.39 -4.80 8.59
CA ASN A 313 17.44 -5.07 10.04
C ASN A 313 17.69 -3.78 10.85
N ALA A 314 18.53 -2.87 10.36
CA ALA A 314 18.75 -1.57 10.99
C ALA A 314 17.46 -0.71 11.02
N SER A 315 16.68 -0.73 9.92
CA SER A 315 15.34 -0.12 9.85
C SER A 315 14.38 -0.74 10.87
N GLY A 316 14.35 -2.06 10.99
CA GLY A 316 13.53 -2.76 12.00
C GLY A 316 13.89 -2.35 13.43
N ALA A 317 15.17 -2.25 13.73
CA ALA A 317 15.66 -1.77 15.04
C ALA A 317 15.26 -0.31 15.30
N SER A 318 15.39 0.57 14.30
CA SER A 318 14.95 1.97 14.39
C SER A 318 13.44 2.10 14.63
N SER A 319 12.63 1.30 13.92
CA SER A 319 11.19 1.25 14.14
C SER A 319 10.82 0.86 15.58
N GLY A 320 11.51 -0.14 16.14
CA GLY A 320 11.28 -0.57 17.53
C GLY A 320 11.75 0.43 18.57
N MET A 321 12.94 1.00 18.40
CA MET A 321 13.58 1.84 19.41
C MET A 321 13.19 3.32 19.34
N TYR A 322 13.09 3.89 18.14
CA TYR A 322 12.90 5.32 17.93
C TYR A 322 11.48 5.68 17.53
N LEU A 323 10.94 5.06 16.48
CA LEU A 323 9.56 5.29 16.04
C LEU A 323 8.55 4.78 17.07
N GLN A 324 8.86 3.63 17.68
CA GLN A 324 8.03 2.95 18.68
C GLN A 324 6.65 2.56 18.13
N ASN A 325 6.62 2.03 16.91
CA ASN A 325 5.39 1.58 16.25
C ASN A 325 5.23 0.05 16.18
N VAL A 326 6.09 -0.73 16.86
CA VAL A 326 5.99 -2.20 16.87
C VAL A 326 4.97 -2.68 17.91
N SER A 327 4.97 -2.07 19.09
CA SER A 327 4.01 -2.40 20.15
C SER A 327 3.71 -1.20 21.03
N THR A 328 2.54 -1.25 21.68
CA THR A 328 2.20 -0.31 22.77
C THR A 328 2.70 -0.81 24.11
N SER A 329 2.60 0.04 25.14
CA SER A 329 2.88 -0.38 26.52
C SER A 329 1.82 -1.38 26.99
N GLY A 330 2.21 -2.60 27.33
CA GLY A 330 1.30 -3.63 27.82
C GLY A 330 1.86 -5.04 27.68
N SER A 331 1.10 -6.02 28.09
CA SER A 331 1.49 -7.43 28.00
C SER A 331 1.13 -8.08 26.66
N TYR A 332 0.23 -7.48 25.87
CA TYR A 332 -0.17 -7.97 24.56
C TYR A 332 0.63 -7.29 23.46
N GLN A 333 1.61 -8.00 22.89
CA GLN A 333 2.58 -7.47 21.93
C GLN A 333 2.79 -8.46 20.77
N PRO A 334 1.78 -8.71 19.94
CA PRO A 334 1.83 -9.77 18.93
C PRO A 334 2.91 -9.53 17.86
N ALA A 335 3.08 -8.30 17.38
CA ALA A 335 4.11 -7.99 16.38
C ALA A 335 5.52 -8.16 16.94
N MET A 336 5.78 -7.71 18.19
CA MET A 336 7.08 -7.91 18.84
C MET A 336 7.38 -9.39 19.04
N LEU A 337 6.38 -10.19 19.45
CA LEU A 337 6.52 -11.64 19.57
C LEU A 337 6.84 -12.28 18.22
N ALA A 338 6.16 -11.85 17.15
CA ALA A 338 6.38 -12.37 15.80
C ALA A 338 7.79 -12.06 15.30
N LEU A 339 8.29 -10.84 15.53
CA LEU A 339 9.67 -10.46 15.20
C LEU A 339 10.68 -11.35 15.91
N GLY A 340 10.55 -11.52 17.23
CA GLY A 340 11.48 -12.37 18.01
C GLY A 340 11.44 -13.86 17.58
N LEU A 341 10.26 -14.40 17.23
CA LEU A 341 10.13 -15.75 16.72
C LEU A 341 10.73 -15.88 15.32
N ALA A 342 10.51 -14.92 14.43
CA ALA A 342 11.11 -14.88 13.10
C ALA A 342 12.64 -14.83 13.17
N GLU A 343 13.21 -13.96 14.00
CA GLU A 343 14.67 -13.89 14.26
C GLU A 343 15.22 -15.23 14.76
N SER A 344 14.48 -15.94 15.64
CA SER A 344 14.90 -17.23 16.16
C SER A 344 15.03 -18.33 15.09
N ILE A 345 14.24 -18.23 14.01
CA ILE A 345 14.33 -19.12 12.84
C ILE A 345 15.48 -18.70 11.94
N LEU A 346 15.56 -17.40 11.60
CA LEU A 346 16.53 -16.86 10.64
C LEU A 346 17.97 -16.84 11.18
N LYS A 347 18.16 -16.68 12.49
CA LYS A 347 19.47 -16.67 13.14
C LYS A 347 20.49 -15.73 12.48
N GLY A 348 20.01 -14.57 12.01
CA GLY A 348 20.81 -13.56 11.34
C GLY A 348 21.06 -13.79 9.85
N SER A 349 20.47 -14.82 9.22
CA SER A 349 20.63 -15.09 7.78
C SER A 349 19.64 -14.34 6.89
N GLY A 350 18.72 -13.56 7.46
CA GLY A 350 17.71 -12.79 6.76
C GLY A 350 17.43 -11.46 7.45
N ALA A 351 16.30 -10.84 7.12
CA ALA A 351 15.86 -9.61 7.75
C ALA A 351 14.41 -9.69 8.22
N VAL A 352 14.14 -8.99 9.33
CA VAL A 352 12.79 -8.85 9.88
C VAL A 352 12.54 -7.39 10.29
N ARG A 353 11.33 -6.90 10.03
CA ARG A 353 10.88 -5.58 10.47
C ARG A 353 9.37 -5.53 10.61
N ILE A 354 8.86 -4.53 11.30
CA ILE A 354 7.45 -4.20 11.24
C ILE A 354 7.08 -3.80 9.81
N HIS A 355 5.90 -4.16 9.35
CA HIS A 355 5.40 -3.85 8.01
C HIS A 355 4.35 -2.75 8.07
N GLY A 356 4.45 -1.75 7.18
CA GLY A 356 3.51 -0.63 7.09
C GLY A 356 3.50 0.22 8.37
N GLY A 357 2.33 0.73 8.73
CA GLY A 357 2.18 1.67 9.85
C GLY A 357 2.49 1.12 11.25
N GLY A 358 2.59 -0.19 11.41
CA GLY A 358 2.87 -0.83 12.70
C GLY A 358 1.66 -0.95 13.63
N PHE A 359 1.91 -1.09 14.93
CA PHE A 359 0.90 -1.29 15.99
C PHE A 359 -0.02 -2.50 15.79
N GLY A 360 0.48 -3.56 15.17
CA GLY A 360 -0.28 -4.75 14.78
C GLY A 360 -0.15 -5.02 13.29
N GLY A 361 -1.17 -5.64 12.69
CA GLY A 361 -1.16 -5.99 11.27
C GLY A 361 -0.14 -7.08 10.94
N SER A 362 0.98 -6.71 10.33
CA SER A 362 1.95 -7.70 9.87
C SER A 362 3.40 -7.31 10.12
N ILE A 363 4.28 -8.32 10.10
CA ILE A 363 5.73 -8.14 9.99
C ILE A 363 6.19 -8.54 8.60
N GLN A 364 7.28 -7.92 8.14
CA GLN A 364 7.95 -8.20 6.88
C GLN A 364 9.25 -8.94 7.14
N CYS A 365 9.47 -10.00 6.36
CA CYS A 365 10.66 -10.84 6.49
C CYS A 365 11.27 -11.11 5.11
N PHE A 366 12.58 -10.93 4.98
CA PHE A 366 13.36 -11.43 3.86
C PHE A 366 14.01 -12.74 4.27
N VAL A 367 13.48 -13.84 3.77
CA VAL A 367 13.81 -15.21 4.21
C VAL A 367 14.69 -15.87 3.15
N PRO A 368 15.87 -16.43 3.51
CA PRO A 368 16.65 -17.24 2.57
C PRO A 368 15.80 -18.36 1.97
N LEU A 369 15.88 -18.58 0.65
CA LEU A 369 15.03 -19.55 -0.07
C LEU A 369 15.09 -20.96 0.55
N ALA A 370 16.25 -21.37 1.07
CA ALA A 370 16.42 -22.67 1.72
C ALA A 370 15.60 -22.82 3.04
N LEU A 371 15.14 -21.70 3.63
CA LEU A 371 14.40 -21.69 4.89
C LEU A 371 12.90 -21.41 4.71
N VAL A 372 12.44 -21.01 3.53
CA VAL A 372 11.08 -20.51 3.28
C VAL A 372 10.00 -21.49 3.77
N GLU A 373 10.07 -22.76 3.37
CA GLU A 373 9.07 -23.76 3.76
C GLU A 373 9.02 -23.94 5.28
N THR A 374 10.20 -24.05 5.92
CA THR A 374 10.29 -24.19 7.38
C THR A 374 9.78 -22.92 8.09
N PHE A 375 10.13 -21.75 7.58
CA PHE A 375 9.71 -20.46 8.12
C PHE A 375 8.19 -20.32 8.08
N ILE A 376 7.57 -20.56 6.92
CA ILE A 376 6.12 -20.47 6.74
C ILE A 376 5.42 -21.48 7.66
N ALA A 377 5.89 -22.72 7.71
CA ALA A 377 5.27 -23.75 8.55
C ALA A 377 5.31 -23.37 10.05
N GLN A 378 6.45 -22.87 10.54
CA GLN A 378 6.59 -22.48 11.95
C GLN A 378 5.78 -21.22 12.28
N MET A 379 5.81 -20.19 11.44
CA MET A 379 5.02 -18.98 11.67
C MET A 379 3.51 -19.29 11.62
N ASN A 380 3.05 -20.13 10.69
CA ASN A 380 1.66 -20.57 10.64
C ASN A 380 1.26 -21.39 11.87
N GLN A 381 2.17 -22.20 12.41
CA GLN A 381 1.90 -22.94 13.66
C GLN A 381 1.62 -22.00 14.84
N TRP A 382 2.27 -20.82 14.89
CA TRP A 382 2.14 -19.89 16.00
C TRP A 382 1.04 -18.83 15.81
N PHE A 383 0.83 -18.38 14.58
CA PHE A 383 -0.10 -17.28 14.27
C PHE A 383 -1.37 -17.72 13.54
N GLY A 384 -1.49 -19.01 13.17
CA GLY A 384 -2.64 -19.56 12.48
C GLY A 384 -2.36 -19.93 11.02
N GLU A 385 -3.16 -20.84 10.49
CA GLU A 385 -3.02 -21.29 9.10
C GLU A 385 -3.16 -20.14 8.11
N GLY A 386 -2.17 -19.99 7.22
CA GLY A 386 -2.13 -18.93 6.21
C GLY A 386 -1.75 -17.54 6.75
N ALA A 387 -1.34 -17.41 8.02
CA ALA A 387 -0.84 -16.16 8.58
C ALA A 387 0.47 -15.72 7.90
N CYS A 388 1.37 -16.64 7.62
CA CYS A 388 2.60 -16.37 6.88
C CYS A 388 2.42 -16.75 5.41
N ARG A 389 2.72 -15.81 4.53
CA ARG A 389 2.67 -16.02 3.07
C ARG A 389 3.90 -15.45 2.41
N HIS A 390 4.33 -16.12 1.35
CA HIS A 390 5.36 -15.66 0.43
C HIS A 390 4.70 -14.85 -0.70
N TYR A 391 5.34 -13.75 -1.09
CA TYR A 391 4.90 -12.86 -2.15
C TYR A 391 6.06 -12.57 -3.12
N ALA A 392 5.73 -12.46 -4.40
CA ALA A 392 6.66 -12.00 -5.43
C ALA A 392 6.35 -10.55 -5.81
N ILE A 393 7.36 -9.83 -6.29
CA ILE A 393 7.14 -8.51 -6.90
C ILE A 393 6.48 -8.72 -8.27
N SER A 394 5.39 -7.99 -8.52
CA SER A 394 4.68 -7.97 -9.78
C SER A 394 5.07 -6.75 -10.60
N ASP A 395 5.58 -6.94 -11.81
CA ASP A 395 5.95 -5.84 -12.70
C ASP A 395 4.75 -5.05 -13.20
N GLN A 396 3.56 -5.64 -13.14
CA GLN A 396 2.34 -5.07 -13.66
C GLN A 396 1.66 -4.19 -12.61
N GLY A 397 1.46 -2.91 -12.94
CA GLY A 397 0.61 -1.98 -12.19
C GLY A 397 -0.84 -2.04 -12.65
N ALA A 398 -1.66 -1.14 -12.09
CA ALA A 398 -3.07 -1.06 -12.45
C ALA A 398 -3.27 -0.79 -13.95
N CYS A 399 -4.01 -1.68 -14.62
CA CYS A 399 -4.24 -1.62 -16.05
C CYS A 399 -5.64 -2.14 -16.44
N ALA A 400 -6.05 -1.82 -17.67
CA ALA A 400 -7.27 -2.34 -18.28
C ALA A 400 -7.01 -2.71 -19.74
N GLN A 401 -7.66 -3.79 -20.22
CA GLN A 401 -7.52 -4.28 -21.58
C GLN A 401 -8.81 -4.93 -22.06
N TRP A 402 -9.23 -4.62 -23.28
CA TRP A 402 -10.33 -5.29 -23.95
C TRP A 402 -9.97 -6.74 -24.36
N LEU A 403 -10.87 -7.68 -24.07
CA LEU A 403 -10.75 -9.10 -24.42
C LEU A 403 -11.36 -9.39 -25.79
#